data_522fd160535a4de233040ac250abe5d5
#
_entry.id   522fd160535a4de233040ac250abe5d5
#
_cell.length_a   1.000
_cell.length_b   1.000
_cell.length_c   1.000
_cell.angle_alpha   90.00
_cell.angle_beta   90.00
_cell.angle_gamma   90.00
#
_symmetry.space_group_name_H-M   'P 1'
#
loop_
_entity.id
_entity.type
_entity.pdbx_description
1 polymer ?
#
loop_
_entity_poly.entity_id
_entity_poly.type
_entity_poly.pdbx_seq_one_letter_code
_entity_poly.pdbx_strand_id
1 'polypeptide(L)'
;EKKNFEQLLQMGEFTKDYDSRLFKEYQNPNKKNKISENDWGFDKKLLKNIIKIDKALANVKVADPAIGSGAFPLGMLTEIVKARSILTEYILMHEFFRLEKENNEGEFFDLDDKLRKKRSLYKLKLETIENSLFGVDIEPSAVDIAKLRLWLSIVVDSPDDDIQPLPNLDFNLMVGN
;
A
#
# COMPACT_ATOMS: atom_id res chain seq x y z
N GLU A 1 -5.00 -4.17 -19.60
CA GLU A 1 -5.14 -3.98 -18.15
C GLU A 1 -4.19 -4.90 -17.35
N LYS A 2 -4.18 -6.23 -17.60
CA LYS A 2 -3.30 -7.20 -16.91
C LYS A 2 -1.82 -6.81 -17.05
N LYS A 3 -1.35 -6.51 -18.26
CA LYS A 3 0.05 -6.14 -18.54
C LYS A 3 0.48 -4.86 -17.79
N ASN A 4 -0.42 -3.88 -17.64
CA ASN A 4 -0.15 -2.64 -16.93
C ASN A 4 -0.08 -2.85 -15.40
N PHE A 5 -0.85 -3.81 -14.89
CA PHE A 5 -0.78 -4.19 -13.47
C PHE A 5 0.51 -4.97 -13.14
N GLU A 6 0.92 -5.90 -14.02
CA GLU A 6 2.21 -6.57 -13.92
C GLU A 6 3.38 -5.57 -13.94
N GLN A 7 3.29 -4.57 -14.79
CA GLN A 7 4.29 -3.50 -14.87
C GLN A 7 4.33 -2.64 -13.59
N LEU A 8 3.17 -2.37 -12.97
CA LEU A 8 3.10 -1.71 -11.65
C LEU A 8 3.84 -2.50 -10.58
N LEU A 9 3.66 -3.80 -10.52
CA LEU A 9 4.31 -4.64 -9.51
C LEU A 9 5.83 -4.77 -9.74
N GLN A 10 6.27 -4.86 -11.00
CA GLN A 10 7.67 -5.08 -11.34
C GLN A 10 8.51 -3.80 -11.35
N MET A 11 7.97 -2.71 -11.86
CA MET A 11 8.70 -1.46 -12.07
C MET A 11 8.11 -0.27 -11.29
N GLY A 12 7.06 -0.51 -10.50
CA GLY A 12 6.29 0.56 -9.88
C GLY A 12 7.11 1.46 -8.96
N GLU A 13 8.09 0.94 -8.24
CA GLU A 13 8.96 1.76 -7.40
C GLU A 13 9.81 2.73 -8.23
N PHE A 14 10.42 2.23 -9.30
CA PHE A 14 11.23 3.07 -10.19
C PHE A 14 10.39 4.16 -10.87
N THR A 15 9.23 3.77 -11.41
CA THR A 15 8.29 4.70 -12.05
C THR A 15 7.74 5.70 -11.04
N LYS A 16 7.38 5.25 -9.83
CA LYS A 16 6.94 6.12 -8.73
C LYS A 16 7.99 7.15 -8.36
N ASP A 17 9.25 6.76 -8.24
CA ASP A 17 10.34 7.67 -7.86
C ASP A 17 10.61 8.71 -8.94
N TYR A 18 10.49 8.33 -10.21
CA TYR A 18 10.56 9.25 -11.32
C TYR A 18 9.38 10.24 -11.29
N ASP A 19 8.15 9.73 -11.23
CA ASP A 19 6.94 10.56 -11.24
C ASP A 19 6.85 11.44 -9.98
N SER A 20 7.28 10.97 -8.81
CA SER A 20 7.31 11.79 -7.58
C SER A 20 8.28 12.96 -7.68
N ARG A 21 9.43 12.77 -8.35
CA ARG A 21 10.35 13.88 -8.64
C ARG A 21 9.73 14.88 -9.61
N LEU A 22 9.13 14.38 -10.68
CA LEU A 22 8.45 15.19 -11.68
C LEU A 22 7.28 15.98 -11.06
N PHE A 23 6.54 15.37 -10.13
CA PHE A 23 5.45 15.99 -9.40
C PHE A 23 5.93 17.15 -8.51
N LYS A 24 7.04 16.97 -7.79
CA LYS A 24 7.66 18.06 -7.03
C LYS A 24 8.09 19.22 -7.92
N GLU A 25 8.59 18.94 -9.13
CA GLU A 25 8.92 19.98 -10.09
C GLU A 25 7.66 20.68 -10.65
N TYR A 26 6.58 19.93 -10.89
CA TYR A 26 5.30 20.48 -11.32
C TYR A 26 4.70 21.44 -10.29
N GLN A 27 4.83 21.15 -9.01
CA GLN A 27 4.37 22.04 -7.93
C GLN A 27 5.16 23.36 -7.84
N ASN A 28 6.30 23.46 -8.50
CA ASN A 28 7.09 24.70 -8.58
C ASN A 28 6.51 25.63 -9.66
N PRO A 29 6.00 26.84 -9.32
CA PRO A 29 5.36 27.77 -10.26
C PRO A 29 6.25 28.11 -11.47
N ASN A 30 7.58 28.12 -11.28
CA ASN A 30 8.53 28.45 -12.34
C ASN A 30 8.78 27.29 -13.32
N LYS A 31 8.34 26.07 -13.00
CA LYS A 31 8.58 24.84 -13.78
C LYS A 31 7.30 24.19 -14.30
N LYS A 32 6.14 24.54 -13.73
CA LYS A 32 4.83 23.95 -14.04
C LYS A 32 4.52 23.86 -15.55
N ASN A 33 4.76 24.91 -16.28
CA ASN A 33 4.48 24.98 -17.73
C ASN A 33 5.46 24.20 -18.61
N LYS A 34 6.50 23.61 -18.04
CA LYS A 34 7.52 22.83 -18.78
C LYS A 34 7.25 21.33 -18.75
N ILE A 35 6.30 20.88 -17.93
CA ILE A 35 5.96 19.48 -17.75
C ILE A 35 4.67 19.20 -18.51
N SER A 36 4.75 18.34 -19.50
CA SER A 36 3.61 17.92 -20.30
C SER A 36 2.95 16.66 -19.73
N GLU A 37 1.71 16.41 -20.15
CA GLU A 37 1.01 15.18 -19.77
C GLU A 37 1.70 13.88 -20.25
N ASN A 38 2.60 13.96 -21.22
CA ASN A 38 3.32 12.81 -21.76
C ASN A 38 4.63 12.51 -21.02
N ASP A 39 5.05 13.40 -20.12
CA ASP A 39 6.29 13.24 -19.35
C ASP A 39 6.14 12.27 -18.18
N TRP A 40 4.88 11.94 -17.79
CA TRP A 40 4.61 11.00 -16.72
C TRP A 40 4.90 9.56 -17.15
N GLY A 41 5.64 8.84 -16.30
CA GLY A 41 5.99 7.44 -16.53
C GLY A 41 4.82 6.46 -16.33
N PHE A 42 3.77 6.88 -15.62
CA PHE A 42 2.62 6.05 -15.30
C PHE A 42 1.51 6.15 -16.35
N ASP A 43 0.88 5.02 -16.68
CA ASP A 43 -0.23 4.98 -17.66
C ASP A 43 -1.46 5.74 -17.13
N LYS A 44 -1.92 6.74 -17.88
CA LYS A 44 -3.11 7.55 -17.58
C LYS A 44 -4.39 6.72 -17.37
N LYS A 45 -4.51 5.55 -18.01
CA LYS A 45 -5.65 4.64 -17.80
C LYS A 45 -5.64 4.04 -16.41
N LEU A 46 -4.45 3.79 -15.85
CA LEU A 46 -4.31 3.34 -14.47
C LEU A 46 -4.65 4.46 -13.50
N LEU A 47 -4.22 5.70 -13.74
CA LEU A 47 -4.55 6.85 -12.89
C LEU A 47 -6.06 7.03 -12.71
N LYS A 48 -6.84 6.87 -13.78
CA LYS A 48 -8.32 6.97 -13.72
C LYS A 48 -8.97 5.89 -12.82
N ASN A 49 -8.29 4.77 -12.60
CA ASN A 49 -8.78 3.64 -11.82
C ASN A 49 -8.00 3.43 -10.51
N ILE A 50 -7.09 4.34 -10.16
CA ILE A 50 -6.17 4.18 -9.04
C ILE A 50 -6.87 3.84 -7.72
N ILE A 51 -7.95 4.56 -7.42
CA ILE A 51 -8.74 4.34 -6.20
C ILE A 51 -9.44 2.98 -6.22
N LYS A 52 -9.92 2.53 -7.39
CA LYS A 52 -10.55 1.21 -7.53
C LYS A 52 -9.53 0.09 -7.36
N ILE A 53 -8.32 0.26 -7.89
CA ILE A 53 -7.23 -0.71 -7.77
C ILE A 53 -6.80 -0.81 -6.31
N ASP A 54 -6.60 0.31 -5.61
CA ASP A 54 -6.25 0.30 -4.19
C ASP A 54 -7.32 -0.37 -3.34
N LYS A 55 -8.61 -0.06 -3.57
CA LYS A 55 -9.71 -0.73 -2.88
C LYS A 55 -9.76 -2.24 -3.15
N ALA A 56 -9.47 -2.67 -4.37
CA ALA A 56 -9.40 -4.09 -4.70
C ALA A 56 -8.26 -4.79 -3.94
N LEU A 57 -7.08 -4.16 -3.88
CA LEU A 57 -5.94 -4.67 -3.10
C LEU A 57 -6.21 -4.68 -1.60
N ALA A 58 -6.89 -3.66 -1.06
CA ALA A 58 -7.27 -3.60 0.35
C ALA A 58 -8.27 -4.68 0.77
N ASN A 59 -9.04 -5.22 -0.19
CA ASN A 59 -10.08 -6.21 0.06
C ASN A 59 -9.74 -7.61 -0.48
N VAL A 60 -8.55 -7.80 -1.06
CA VAL A 60 -8.13 -9.13 -1.53
C VAL A 60 -8.04 -10.08 -0.33
N LYS A 61 -8.52 -11.32 -0.53
CA LYS A 61 -8.41 -12.38 0.48
C LYS A 61 -7.40 -13.41 0.01
N VAL A 62 -6.42 -13.67 0.85
CA VAL A 62 -5.37 -14.66 0.64
C VAL A 62 -5.51 -15.70 1.74
N ALA A 63 -5.74 -16.94 1.37
CA ALA A 63 -5.87 -18.05 2.29
C ALA A 63 -4.80 -19.11 2.03
N ASP A 64 -4.10 -19.49 3.07
CA ASP A 64 -3.09 -20.56 3.04
C ASP A 64 -3.59 -21.74 3.88
N PRO A 65 -3.98 -22.85 3.25
CA PRO A 65 -4.52 -24.01 3.94
C PRO A 65 -3.46 -24.87 4.68
N ALA A 66 -2.19 -24.52 4.55
CA ALA A 66 -1.07 -25.17 5.22
C ALA A 66 0.00 -24.12 5.55
N ILE A 67 -0.38 -23.16 6.39
CA ILE A 67 0.37 -21.91 6.61
C ILE A 67 1.79 -22.13 7.13
N GLY A 68 2.03 -23.24 7.85
CA GLY A 68 3.32 -23.50 8.48
C GLY A 68 3.78 -22.31 9.33
N SER A 69 5.02 -21.90 9.17
CA SER A 69 5.59 -20.76 9.87
C SER A 69 5.22 -19.39 9.26
N GLY A 70 4.28 -19.32 8.33
CA GLY A 70 3.77 -18.06 7.77
C GLY A 70 4.63 -17.42 6.67
N ALA A 71 5.49 -18.18 5.98
CA ALA A 71 6.36 -17.62 4.96
C ALA A 71 5.58 -17.07 3.74
N PHE A 72 4.59 -17.81 3.26
CA PHE A 72 3.75 -17.39 2.14
C PHE A 72 2.90 -16.14 2.47
N PRO A 73 2.11 -16.10 3.56
CA PRO A 73 1.36 -14.89 3.92
C PRO A 73 2.26 -13.68 4.20
N LEU A 74 3.47 -13.86 4.75
CA LEU A 74 4.43 -12.77 4.91
C LEU A 74 4.92 -12.22 3.55
N GLY A 75 5.16 -13.10 2.58
CA GLY A 75 5.46 -12.70 1.21
C GLY A 75 4.31 -11.91 0.57
N MET A 76 3.08 -12.41 0.70
CA MET A 76 1.88 -11.72 0.21
C MET A 76 1.65 -10.37 0.89
N LEU A 77 1.88 -10.28 2.21
CA LEU A 77 1.87 -9.02 2.94
C LEU A 77 2.80 -8.00 2.29
N THR A 78 4.03 -8.40 2.04
CA THR A 78 5.06 -7.53 1.46
C THR A 78 4.64 -7.00 0.08
N GLU A 79 4.15 -7.87 -0.79
CA GLU A 79 3.74 -7.49 -2.16
C GLU A 79 2.49 -6.60 -2.17
N ILE A 80 1.47 -6.91 -1.35
CA ILE A 80 0.25 -6.10 -1.26
C ILE A 80 0.58 -4.71 -0.71
N VAL A 81 1.35 -4.64 0.38
CA VAL A 81 1.72 -3.38 1.01
C VAL A 81 2.62 -2.55 0.10
N LYS A 82 3.59 -3.17 -0.59
CA LYS A 82 4.42 -2.51 -1.60
C LYS A 82 3.57 -1.88 -2.71
N ALA A 83 2.65 -2.64 -3.28
CA ALA A 83 1.75 -2.14 -4.32
C ALA A 83 0.90 -0.96 -3.81
N ARG A 84 0.28 -1.09 -2.62
CA ARG A 84 -0.54 -0.04 -2.03
C ARG A 84 0.26 1.20 -1.63
N SER A 85 1.51 1.03 -1.22
CA SER A 85 2.43 2.13 -0.93
C SER A 85 2.75 2.95 -2.19
N ILE A 86 3.02 2.27 -3.32
CA ILE A 86 3.20 2.91 -4.62
C ILE A 86 1.93 3.68 -5.02
N LEU A 87 0.76 3.05 -4.88
CA LEU A 87 -0.52 3.67 -5.21
C LEU A 87 -0.80 4.92 -4.34
N THR A 88 -0.26 5.01 -3.13
CA THR A 88 -0.42 6.18 -2.27
C THR A 88 0.11 7.45 -2.95
N GLU A 89 1.28 7.41 -3.58
CA GLU A 89 1.85 8.56 -4.28
C GLU A 89 0.96 8.99 -5.46
N TYR A 90 0.44 8.03 -6.22
CA TYR A 90 -0.46 8.34 -7.33
C TYR A 90 -1.85 8.82 -6.90
N ILE A 91 -2.36 8.35 -5.74
CA ILE A 91 -3.57 8.90 -5.15
C ILE A 91 -3.37 10.37 -4.76
N LEU A 92 -2.22 10.71 -4.17
CA LEU A 92 -1.87 12.08 -3.84
C LEU A 92 -1.79 12.97 -5.08
N MET A 93 -1.14 12.49 -6.15
CA MET A 93 -1.08 13.21 -7.42
C MET A 93 -2.48 13.43 -8.02
N HIS A 94 -3.32 12.39 -7.99
CA HIS A 94 -4.71 12.47 -8.46
C HIS A 94 -5.51 13.53 -7.68
N GLU A 95 -5.41 13.54 -6.36
CA GLU A 95 -6.09 14.51 -5.50
C GLU A 95 -5.55 15.93 -5.72
N PHE A 96 -4.25 16.10 -5.90
CA PHE A 96 -3.67 17.39 -6.25
C PHE A 96 -4.27 17.96 -7.54
N PHE A 97 -4.28 17.17 -8.62
CA PHE A 97 -4.84 17.63 -9.90
C PHE A 97 -6.36 17.86 -9.84
N ARG A 98 -7.07 17.19 -8.95
CA ARG A 98 -8.48 17.47 -8.68
C ARG A 98 -8.65 18.83 -8.02
N LEU A 99 -7.92 19.10 -6.94
CA LEU A 99 -7.95 20.36 -6.21
C LEU A 99 -7.48 21.54 -7.08
N GLU A 100 -6.48 21.33 -7.91
CA GLU A 100 -6.01 22.34 -8.86
C GLU A 100 -7.12 22.76 -9.84
N LYS A 101 -7.91 21.82 -10.35
CA LYS A 101 -9.07 22.13 -11.22
C LYS A 101 -10.18 22.89 -10.49
N GLU A 102 -10.30 22.68 -9.19
CA GLU A 102 -11.28 23.35 -8.32
C GLU A 102 -10.78 24.69 -7.75
N ASN A 103 -9.56 25.12 -8.11
CA ASN A 103 -8.84 26.27 -7.56
C ASN A 103 -8.67 26.22 -6.01
N ASN A 104 -8.52 25.03 -5.45
CA ASN A 104 -8.39 24.77 -4.02
C ASN A 104 -7.01 24.15 -3.66
N GLU A 105 -5.97 24.50 -4.36
CA GLU A 105 -4.62 23.95 -4.19
C GLU A 105 -4.08 24.09 -2.76
N GLY A 106 -4.52 25.12 -2.02
CA GLY A 106 -4.14 25.35 -0.63
C GLY A 106 -4.54 24.23 0.33
N GLU A 107 -5.59 23.47 0.01
CA GLU A 107 -6.06 22.35 0.84
C GLU A 107 -5.19 21.09 0.68
N PHE A 108 -4.34 21.05 -0.35
CA PHE A 108 -3.54 19.85 -0.66
C PHE A 108 -2.56 19.49 0.44
N PHE A 109 -1.91 20.47 1.09
CA PHE A 109 -0.91 20.18 2.12
C PHE A 109 -1.52 19.47 3.33
N ASP A 110 -2.70 19.89 3.77
CA ASP A 110 -3.43 19.23 4.85
C ASP A 110 -3.89 17.82 4.45
N LEU A 111 -4.30 17.66 3.21
CA LEU A 111 -4.73 16.37 2.66
C LEU A 111 -3.54 15.42 2.52
N ASP A 112 -2.39 15.88 2.03
CA ASP A 112 -1.15 15.10 1.89
C ASP A 112 -0.71 14.55 3.25
N ASP A 113 -0.61 15.40 4.28
CA ASP A 113 -0.22 14.99 5.63
C ASP A 113 -1.20 13.94 6.22
N LYS A 114 -2.50 14.21 6.12
CA LYS A 114 -3.56 13.29 6.58
C LYS A 114 -3.50 11.95 5.86
N LEU A 115 -3.33 11.97 4.53
CA LEU A 115 -3.30 10.74 3.73
C LEU A 115 -2.05 9.92 4.02
N ARG A 116 -0.87 10.54 4.12
CA ARG A 116 0.38 9.86 4.48
C ARG A 116 0.33 9.24 5.87
N LYS A 117 -0.22 9.95 6.86
CA LYS A 117 -0.44 9.41 8.21
C LYS A 117 -1.41 8.23 8.23
N LYS A 118 -2.51 8.32 7.46
CA LYS A 118 -3.50 7.25 7.33
C LYS A 118 -2.96 6.04 6.58
N ARG A 119 -2.02 6.23 5.67
CA ARG A 119 -1.43 5.22 4.78
C ARG A 119 0.05 4.99 5.07
N SER A 120 0.47 5.19 6.32
CA SER A 120 1.82 4.81 6.75
C SER A 120 2.06 3.32 6.54
N LEU A 121 3.30 2.92 6.37
CA LEU A 121 3.68 1.53 6.14
C LEU A 121 3.14 0.62 7.24
N TYR A 122 3.23 1.07 8.50
CA TYR A 122 2.63 0.42 9.66
C TYR A 122 1.12 0.15 9.47
N LYS A 123 0.34 1.19 9.13
CA LYS A 123 -1.12 1.05 8.98
C LYS A 123 -1.52 0.19 7.79
N LEU A 124 -0.79 0.29 6.68
CA LEU A 124 -1.03 -0.57 5.51
C LEU A 124 -0.75 -2.04 5.83
N LYS A 125 0.30 -2.34 6.60
CA LYS A 125 0.60 -3.70 7.07
C LYS A 125 -0.49 -4.21 7.99
N LEU A 126 -0.84 -3.44 9.02
CA LEU A 126 -1.88 -3.80 9.99
C LEU A 126 -3.21 -4.11 9.28
N GLU A 127 -3.70 -3.21 8.45
CA GLU A 127 -4.93 -3.38 7.67
C GLU A 127 -4.87 -4.62 6.76
N THR A 128 -3.73 -4.88 6.12
CA THR A 128 -3.57 -6.04 5.24
C THR A 128 -3.57 -7.35 6.03
N ILE A 129 -2.93 -7.40 7.18
CA ILE A 129 -2.93 -8.60 8.05
C ILE A 129 -4.35 -8.89 8.54
N GLU A 130 -5.04 -7.89 9.08
CA GLU A 130 -6.37 -8.07 9.64
C GLU A 130 -7.42 -8.43 8.59
N ASN A 131 -7.35 -7.81 7.41
CA ASN A 131 -8.41 -7.92 6.42
C ASN A 131 -8.14 -8.91 5.30
N SER A 132 -6.87 -9.23 5.03
CA SER A 132 -6.51 -9.93 3.79
C SER A 132 -5.89 -11.31 4.00
N LEU A 133 -5.22 -11.55 5.11
CA LEU A 133 -4.44 -12.77 5.30
C LEU A 133 -5.17 -13.77 6.20
N PHE A 134 -5.32 -14.99 5.70
CA PHE A 134 -5.98 -16.10 6.40
C PHE A 134 -5.13 -17.36 6.24
N GLY A 135 -5.13 -18.20 7.28
CA GLY A 135 -4.40 -19.45 7.22
C GLY A 135 -4.81 -20.46 8.27
N VAL A 136 -4.56 -21.72 7.96
CA VAL A 136 -4.75 -22.83 8.91
C VAL A 136 -3.53 -23.73 8.90
N ASP A 137 -3.24 -24.33 10.05
CA ASP A 137 -2.28 -25.42 10.16
C ASP A 137 -2.73 -26.39 11.22
N ILE A 138 -2.36 -27.67 11.08
CA ILE A 138 -2.63 -28.71 12.07
C ILE A 138 -1.72 -28.58 13.29
N GLU A 139 -0.56 -27.94 13.12
CA GLU A 139 0.45 -27.81 14.17
C GLU A 139 0.31 -26.45 14.88
N PRO A 140 -0.12 -26.42 16.17
CA PRO A 140 -0.33 -25.18 16.91
C PRO A 140 0.90 -24.28 16.96
N SER A 141 2.08 -24.88 17.15
CA SER A 141 3.33 -24.11 17.23
C SER A 141 3.69 -23.42 15.92
N ALA A 142 3.31 -23.99 14.78
CA ALA A 142 3.49 -23.35 13.48
C ALA A 142 2.61 -22.09 13.35
N VAL A 143 1.36 -22.16 13.78
CA VAL A 143 0.43 -21.02 13.81
C VAL A 143 0.95 -19.91 14.71
N ASP A 144 1.46 -20.24 15.90
CA ASP A 144 2.04 -19.26 16.82
C ASP A 144 3.26 -18.54 16.22
N ILE A 145 4.13 -19.31 15.54
CA ILE A 145 5.28 -18.74 14.83
C ILE A 145 4.81 -17.82 13.69
N ALA A 146 3.77 -18.19 12.94
CA ALA A 146 3.22 -17.37 11.88
C ALA A 146 2.66 -16.04 12.44
N LYS A 147 1.88 -16.09 13.54
CA LYS A 147 1.38 -14.89 14.24
C LYS A 147 2.53 -13.98 14.67
N LEU A 148 3.56 -14.55 15.31
CA LEU A 148 4.72 -13.80 15.76
C LEU A 148 5.47 -13.11 14.60
N ARG A 149 5.68 -13.80 13.49
CA ARG A 149 6.34 -13.23 12.30
C ARG A 149 5.57 -12.07 11.69
N LEU A 150 4.25 -12.21 11.58
CA LEU A 150 3.40 -11.13 11.07
C LEU A 150 3.46 -9.92 12.01
N TRP A 151 3.41 -10.15 13.32
CA TRP A 151 3.54 -9.07 14.31
C TRP A 151 4.90 -8.38 14.24
N LEU A 152 6.00 -9.12 14.20
CA LEU A 152 7.34 -8.55 14.06
C LEU A 152 7.48 -7.70 12.80
N SER A 153 6.82 -8.09 11.71
CA SER A 153 6.82 -7.29 10.48
C SER A 153 6.13 -5.93 10.64
N ILE A 154 5.18 -5.80 11.58
CA ILE A 154 4.51 -4.53 11.89
C ILE A 154 5.38 -3.68 12.81
N VAL A 155 5.94 -4.29 13.85
CA VAL A 155 6.70 -3.60 14.91
C VAL A 155 7.89 -2.83 14.33
N VAL A 156 8.57 -3.37 13.31
CA VAL A 156 9.71 -2.73 12.65
C VAL A 156 9.35 -1.36 12.04
N ASP A 157 8.10 -1.16 11.65
CA ASP A 157 7.62 0.09 11.05
C ASP A 157 6.73 0.90 12.00
N SER A 158 6.65 0.49 13.27
CA SER A 158 5.90 1.23 14.27
C SER A 158 6.57 2.57 14.56
N PRO A 159 5.82 3.67 14.73
CA PRO A 159 6.36 4.90 15.28
C PRO A 159 6.96 4.64 16.67
N ASP A 160 8.10 5.27 16.98
CA ASP A 160 8.96 4.98 18.14
C ASP A 160 8.24 4.94 19.51
N ASP A 161 7.07 5.56 19.64
CA ASP A 161 6.35 5.69 20.92
C ASP A 161 5.03 4.91 20.97
N ASP A 162 4.62 4.15 19.95
CA ASP A 162 3.29 3.54 19.89
C ASP A 162 3.30 2.10 19.35
N ILE A 163 4.07 1.23 20.01
CA ILE A 163 4.05 -0.22 19.71
C ILE A 163 2.73 -0.79 20.22
N GLN A 164 1.80 -0.99 19.30
CA GLN A 164 0.54 -1.65 19.61
C GLN A 164 0.74 -3.15 19.85
N PRO A 165 -0.02 -3.75 20.78
CA PRO A 165 -0.02 -5.18 20.95
C PRO A 165 -0.41 -5.90 19.66
N LEU A 166 -0.06 -7.19 19.59
CA LEU A 166 -0.49 -8.05 18.48
C LEU A 166 -2.01 -7.92 18.28
N PRO A 167 -2.49 -7.58 17.07
CA PRO A 167 -3.91 -7.62 16.79
C PRO A 167 -4.46 -9.03 17.02
N ASN A 168 -5.74 -9.15 17.36
CA ASN A 168 -6.35 -10.47 17.52
C ASN A 168 -6.45 -11.16 16.14
N LEU A 169 -5.57 -12.13 15.92
CA LEU A 169 -5.50 -12.91 14.67
C LEU A 169 -6.14 -14.30 14.80
N ASP A 170 -6.87 -14.57 15.87
CA ASP A 170 -7.42 -15.91 16.14
C ASP A 170 -8.46 -16.36 15.11
N PHE A 171 -9.11 -15.40 14.43
CA PHE A 171 -10.02 -15.69 13.33
C PHE A 171 -9.34 -15.71 11.94
N ASN A 172 -8.12 -15.21 11.87
CA ASN A 172 -7.35 -15.16 10.64
C ASN A 172 -6.40 -16.37 10.52
N LEU A 173 -5.76 -16.72 11.62
CA LEU A 173 -4.77 -17.79 11.69
C LEU A 173 -5.22 -18.81 12.74
N MET A 174 -5.71 -19.96 12.26
CA MET A 174 -6.37 -20.96 13.09
C MET A 174 -5.61 -22.27 13.10
N VAL A 175 -5.71 -22.98 14.22
CA VAL A 175 -5.31 -24.37 14.29
C VAL A 175 -6.48 -25.22 13.83
N GLY A 176 -6.24 -26.11 12.85
CA GLY A 176 -7.29 -26.96 12.30
C GLY A 176 -6.86 -27.74 11.06
N ASN A 177 -7.81 -28.50 10.52
CA ASN A 177 -7.66 -29.29 9.32
C ASN A 177 -8.84 -29.03 8.36
#